data_896ee32a1fc78a9820e1ca42ada6bd38
#
_entry.id   896ee32a1fc78a9820e1ca42ada6bd38
#
_cell.length_a   1.000
_cell.length_b   1.000
_cell.length_c   1.000
_cell.angle_alpha   90.00
_cell.angle_beta   90.00
_cell.angle_gamma   90.00
#
_symmetry.space_group_name_H-M   'P 1'
#
loop_
_entity.id
_entity.type
_entity.pdbx_description
1 polymer ?
#
loop_
_entity_poly.entity_id
_entity_poly.type
_entity_poly.pdbx_seq_one_letter_code
_entity_poly.pdbx_strand_id
1 'polypeptide(L)'
;LFLPDVSAETASKLMTRLFHHFHSIADADPEIKDAALSAGLYMCTTRDTFADCYTKADKALYNVKQNGKNHFSFYQQVSHPSSDSLGTVRDLQQVANTLRKSGRYAGALDLNYRDFSRQYEYMHQLIIRSGNHCYLVMVTLEATSDTLAHIEETEQTLSHMEQAIQNTIRRVDICTRYSSMQYLIILFQPVESQIPNIMERIFMQYYKQAKSTNFLPTYKYLSMTENNMDTNQ
;
A
#
# COMPACT_ATOMS: atom_id res chain seq x y z
N LEU A 1 -24.93 -10.99 7.74
CA LEU A 1 -25.46 -12.33 7.54
C LEU A 1 -25.22 -13.17 8.80
N PHE A 2 -26.24 -13.85 9.29
CA PHE A 2 -26.14 -14.79 10.41
C PHE A 2 -26.49 -16.20 9.88
N LEU A 3 -25.61 -17.15 10.17
CA LEU A 3 -25.77 -18.56 9.74
C LEU A 3 -25.85 -19.42 11.00
N PRO A 4 -27.04 -19.91 11.38
CA PRO A 4 -27.19 -20.78 12.54
C PRO A 4 -26.63 -22.17 12.24
N ASP A 5 -26.03 -22.81 13.25
CA ASP A 5 -25.59 -24.20 13.24
C ASP A 5 -24.64 -24.60 12.10
N VAL A 6 -23.77 -23.65 11.71
CA VAL A 6 -22.81 -23.86 10.61
C VAL A 6 -21.39 -23.98 11.18
N SER A 7 -20.68 -25.04 10.79
CA SER A 7 -19.26 -25.17 11.12
C SER A 7 -18.40 -24.18 10.34
N ALA A 8 -17.20 -23.88 10.85
CA ALA A 8 -16.23 -23.00 10.17
C ALA A 8 -15.89 -23.51 8.75
N GLU A 9 -15.79 -24.83 8.58
CA GLU A 9 -15.55 -25.45 7.28
C GLU A 9 -16.71 -25.22 6.31
N THR A 10 -17.93 -25.40 6.77
CA THR A 10 -19.14 -25.16 5.95
C THR A 10 -19.28 -23.67 5.63
N ALA A 11 -19.03 -22.78 6.59
CA ALA A 11 -19.04 -21.35 6.35
C ALA A 11 -17.97 -20.94 5.32
N SER A 12 -16.76 -21.52 5.38
CA SER A 12 -15.71 -21.29 4.39
C SER A 12 -16.14 -21.72 2.99
N LYS A 13 -16.72 -22.92 2.83
CA LYS A 13 -17.22 -23.41 1.55
C LYS A 13 -18.34 -22.53 0.98
N LEU A 14 -19.25 -22.06 1.84
CA LEU A 14 -20.31 -21.13 1.44
C LEU A 14 -19.73 -19.79 0.94
N MET A 15 -18.77 -19.23 1.68
CA MET A 15 -18.13 -17.99 1.29
C MET A 15 -17.35 -18.14 -0.01
N THR A 16 -16.61 -19.22 -0.20
CA THR A 16 -15.90 -19.50 -1.46
C THR A 16 -16.85 -19.53 -2.65
N ARG A 17 -18.01 -20.21 -2.50
CA ARG A 17 -19.04 -20.25 -3.55
C ARG A 17 -19.65 -18.88 -3.82
N LEU A 18 -19.90 -18.09 -2.77
CA LEU A 18 -20.45 -16.74 -2.90
C LEU A 18 -19.46 -15.81 -3.64
N PHE A 19 -18.20 -15.88 -3.30
CA PHE A 19 -17.14 -15.10 -3.96
C PHE A 19 -16.99 -15.51 -5.42
N HIS A 20 -16.98 -16.81 -5.71
CA HIS A 20 -16.93 -17.31 -7.09
C HIS A 20 -18.13 -16.84 -7.92
N HIS A 21 -19.34 -16.90 -7.33
CA HIS A 21 -20.54 -16.44 -8.00
C HIS A 21 -20.54 -14.92 -8.24
N PHE A 22 -20.09 -14.16 -7.23
CA PHE A 22 -19.93 -12.71 -7.37
C PHE A 22 -18.96 -12.35 -8.51
N HIS A 23 -17.79 -12.98 -8.57
CA HIS A 23 -16.82 -12.75 -9.64
C HIS A 23 -17.39 -13.12 -11.02
N SER A 24 -18.11 -14.23 -11.11
CA SER A 24 -18.76 -14.62 -12.36
C SER A 24 -19.79 -13.58 -12.86
N ILE A 25 -20.49 -12.90 -11.94
CA ILE A 25 -21.41 -11.81 -12.29
C ILE A 25 -20.63 -10.56 -12.66
N ALA A 26 -19.62 -10.21 -11.86
CA ALA A 26 -18.79 -9.01 -12.09
C ALA A 26 -18.04 -9.09 -13.42
N ASP A 27 -17.50 -10.26 -13.79
CA ASP A 27 -16.82 -10.47 -15.06
C ASP A 27 -17.77 -10.36 -16.28
N ALA A 28 -19.06 -10.60 -16.08
CA ALA A 28 -20.06 -10.51 -17.13
C ALA A 28 -20.63 -9.11 -17.35
N ASP A 29 -20.42 -8.21 -16.41
CA ASP A 29 -20.97 -6.85 -16.44
C ASP A 29 -19.86 -5.79 -16.41
N PRO A 30 -19.67 -5.03 -17.50
CA PRO A 30 -18.62 -4.01 -17.60
C PRO A 30 -18.71 -2.91 -16.52
N GLU A 31 -19.90 -2.63 -15.99
CA GLU A 31 -20.10 -1.57 -14.98
C GLU A 31 -19.56 -1.97 -13.60
N ILE A 32 -19.47 -3.27 -13.31
CA ILE A 32 -19.04 -3.78 -12.00
C ILE A 32 -17.81 -4.69 -12.10
N LYS A 33 -17.15 -4.75 -13.25
CA LYS A 33 -15.98 -5.60 -13.50
C LYS A 33 -14.87 -5.45 -12.46
N ASP A 34 -14.68 -4.22 -11.97
CA ASP A 34 -13.66 -3.90 -10.97
C ASP A 34 -14.20 -3.93 -9.52
N ALA A 35 -15.43 -4.38 -9.33
CA ALA A 35 -16.02 -4.46 -8.01
C ALA A 35 -15.34 -5.55 -7.18
N ALA A 36 -14.98 -5.23 -5.93
CA ALA A 36 -14.35 -6.16 -5.01
C ALA A 36 -15.29 -6.49 -3.85
N LEU A 37 -15.50 -7.77 -3.61
CA LEU A 37 -16.22 -8.27 -2.45
C LEU A 37 -15.22 -8.53 -1.32
N SER A 38 -15.54 -8.09 -0.09
CA SER A 38 -14.73 -8.38 1.09
C SER A 38 -15.64 -8.79 2.24
N ALA A 39 -15.27 -9.82 3.00
CA ALA A 39 -16.08 -10.28 4.13
C ALA A 39 -15.21 -10.66 5.33
N GLY A 40 -15.70 -10.30 6.53
CA GLY A 40 -15.15 -10.77 7.80
C GLY A 40 -16.12 -11.73 8.46
N LEU A 41 -15.61 -12.84 8.98
CA LEU A 41 -16.42 -13.88 9.62
C LEU A 41 -15.99 -14.08 11.06
N TYR A 42 -16.94 -14.37 11.92
CA TYR A 42 -16.68 -14.80 13.30
C TYR A 42 -17.55 -16.00 13.64
N MET A 43 -16.96 -17.00 14.25
CA MET A 43 -17.67 -18.16 14.79
C MET A 43 -18.13 -17.83 16.21
N CYS A 44 -19.41 -17.47 16.33
CA CYS A 44 -19.99 -17.08 17.63
C CYS A 44 -20.07 -18.28 18.58
N THR A 45 -19.85 -18.01 19.87
CA THR A 45 -20.04 -18.96 20.94
C THR A 45 -21.30 -18.63 21.75
N THR A 46 -21.76 -19.54 22.57
CA THR A 46 -22.95 -19.32 23.45
C THR A 46 -22.74 -18.21 24.49
N ARG A 47 -21.52 -17.73 24.67
CA ARG A 47 -21.16 -16.66 25.62
C ARG A 47 -21.09 -15.28 24.96
N ASP A 48 -21.09 -15.23 23.63
CA ASP A 48 -20.96 -13.97 22.91
C ASP A 48 -22.33 -13.28 22.80
N THR A 49 -22.33 -11.97 23.05
CA THR A 49 -23.46 -11.11 22.69
C THR A 49 -23.44 -10.83 21.19
N PHE A 50 -24.56 -10.35 20.63
CA PHE A 50 -24.60 -9.91 19.25
C PHE A 50 -23.57 -8.80 18.95
N ALA A 51 -23.38 -7.88 19.89
CA ALA A 51 -22.39 -6.81 19.77
C ALA A 51 -20.96 -7.35 19.72
N ASP A 52 -20.65 -8.38 20.49
CA ASP A 52 -19.35 -9.06 20.45
C ASP A 52 -19.12 -9.74 19.11
N CYS A 53 -20.12 -10.48 18.61
CA CYS A 53 -20.07 -11.15 17.32
C CYS A 53 -19.85 -10.16 16.18
N TYR A 54 -20.61 -9.07 16.18
CA TYR A 54 -20.49 -8.01 15.19
C TYR A 54 -19.10 -7.36 15.23
N THR A 55 -18.62 -6.94 16.39
CA THR A 55 -17.32 -6.30 16.56
C THR A 55 -16.17 -7.19 16.10
N LYS A 56 -16.24 -8.49 16.40
CA LYS A 56 -15.21 -9.45 15.98
C LYS A 56 -15.23 -9.69 14.48
N ALA A 57 -16.41 -9.84 13.89
CA ALA A 57 -16.56 -9.97 12.43
C ALA A 57 -16.09 -8.69 11.70
N ASP A 58 -16.38 -7.51 12.23
CA ASP A 58 -15.94 -6.24 11.68
C ASP A 58 -14.41 -6.08 11.72
N LYS A 59 -13.76 -6.50 12.80
CA LYS A 59 -12.30 -6.56 12.89
C LYS A 59 -11.71 -7.49 11.82
N ALA A 60 -12.31 -8.63 11.56
CA ALA A 60 -11.89 -9.52 10.49
C ALA A 60 -12.06 -8.87 9.11
N LEU A 61 -13.18 -8.20 8.87
CA LEU A 61 -13.42 -7.43 7.64
C LEU A 61 -12.41 -6.30 7.46
N TYR A 62 -12.10 -5.59 8.54
CA TYR A 62 -11.07 -4.55 8.50
C TYR A 62 -9.71 -5.11 8.05
N ASN A 63 -9.30 -6.25 8.60
CA ASN A 63 -8.07 -6.93 8.21
C ASN A 63 -8.08 -7.35 6.73
N VAL A 64 -9.20 -7.84 6.21
CA VAL A 64 -9.37 -8.16 4.78
C VAL A 64 -9.16 -6.91 3.92
N LYS A 65 -9.78 -5.79 4.31
CA LYS A 65 -9.65 -4.52 3.57
C LYS A 65 -8.23 -3.97 3.58
N GLN A 66 -7.45 -4.22 4.64
CA GLN A 66 -6.04 -3.81 4.74
C GLN A 66 -5.10 -4.74 3.93
N ASN A 67 -5.47 -6.00 3.74
CA ASN A 67 -4.65 -7.02 3.10
C ASN A 67 -5.06 -7.31 1.64
N GLY A 68 -5.45 -6.29 0.89
CA GLY A 68 -5.65 -6.38 -0.56
C GLY A 68 -7.10 -6.58 -1.00
N LYS A 69 -8.08 -6.55 -0.07
CA LYS A 69 -9.51 -6.68 -0.40
C LYS A 69 -9.83 -8.00 -1.15
N ASN A 70 -11.03 -8.11 -1.68
CA ASN A 70 -11.46 -9.20 -2.58
C ASN A 70 -11.27 -10.63 -2.05
N HIS A 71 -11.34 -10.81 -0.74
CA HIS A 71 -11.32 -12.12 -0.08
C HIS A 71 -12.11 -12.07 1.23
N PHE A 72 -12.22 -13.19 1.91
CA PHE A 72 -12.82 -13.28 3.24
C PHE A 72 -11.81 -13.83 4.26
N SER A 73 -11.98 -13.47 5.52
CA SER A 73 -11.19 -14.01 6.61
C SER A 73 -12.05 -14.24 7.83
N PHE A 74 -11.73 -15.28 8.58
CA PHE A 74 -12.28 -15.47 9.90
C PHE A 74 -11.57 -14.59 10.91
N TYR A 75 -12.34 -14.08 11.89
CA TYR A 75 -11.75 -13.49 13.07
C TYR A 75 -10.90 -14.56 13.77
N GLN A 76 -9.63 -14.43 13.64
CA GLN A 76 -8.68 -15.11 14.50
C GLN A 76 -8.58 -14.24 15.74
N GLN A 77 -8.91 -14.77 16.89
CA GLN A 77 -8.49 -14.19 18.13
C GLN A 77 -6.96 -14.19 18.07
N VAL A 78 -6.36 -13.08 17.63
CA VAL A 78 -4.99 -12.81 18.03
C VAL A 78 -5.12 -12.82 19.53
N SER A 79 -4.68 -13.89 20.15
CA SER A 79 -4.53 -13.94 21.59
C SER A 79 -3.56 -12.83 21.93
N HIS A 80 -4.12 -11.64 22.20
CA HIS A 80 -3.42 -10.71 23.03
C HIS A 80 -3.20 -11.52 24.32
N PRO A 81 -1.97 -11.78 24.71
CA PRO A 81 -1.73 -12.46 25.96
C PRO A 81 -2.52 -11.67 27.00
N SER A 82 -3.50 -12.34 27.60
CA SER A 82 -4.20 -11.82 28.76
C SER A 82 -3.16 -11.34 29.74
N SER A 83 -3.40 -10.19 30.34
CA SER A 83 -2.54 -9.45 31.25
C SER A 83 -2.08 -10.21 32.51
N ASP A 84 -2.15 -11.53 32.55
CA ASP A 84 -1.90 -12.38 33.68
C ASP A 84 -0.82 -13.45 33.48
N SER A 85 0.21 -13.20 32.70
CA SER A 85 1.38 -14.07 32.76
C SER A 85 2.68 -13.33 32.47
N LEU A 86 3.58 -13.45 33.38
CA LEU A 86 5.00 -13.13 33.37
C LEU A 86 5.75 -13.78 32.16
N GLY A 87 5.36 -13.44 30.95
CA GLY A 87 5.93 -13.97 29.72
C GLY A 87 6.64 -12.91 28.88
N THR A 88 7.54 -12.14 29.47
CA THR A 88 7.91 -10.83 28.97
C THR A 88 8.89 -10.76 27.81
N VAL A 89 9.77 -11.71 27.64
CA VAL A 89 10.83 -11.60 26.59
C VAL A 89 10.52 -12.43 25.35
N ARG A 90 9.91 -13.60 25.52
CA ARG A 90 9.56 -14.47 24.39
C ARG A 90 8.45 -13.88 23.52
N ASP A 91 7.47 -13.25 24.12
CA ASP A 91 6.32 -12.66 23.41
C ASP A 91 6.72 -11.45 22.60
N LEU A 92 7.57 -10.58 23.13
CA LEU A 92 8.12 -9.44 22.39
C LEU A 92 8.97 -9.91 21.20
N GLN A 93 9.73 -10.98 21.37
CA GLN A 93 10.56 -11.54 20.31
C GLN A 93 9.73 -12.20 19.21
N GLN A 94 8.62 -12.84 19.56
CA GLN A 94 7.65 -13.36 18.60
C GLN A 94 6.95 -12.24 17.82
N VAL A 95 6.49 -11.20 18.51
CA VAL A 95 5.92 -10.02 17.86
C VAL A 95 6.93 -9.36 16.92
N ALA A 96 8.17 -9.15 17.37
CA ALA A 96 9.23 -8.60 16.54
C ALA A 96 9.53 -9.46 15.31
N ASN A 97 9.53 -10.80 15.46
CA ASN A 97 9.73 -11.72 14.36
C ASN A 97 8.55 -11.71 13.38
N THR A 98 7.33 -11.56 13.86
CA THR A 98 6.13 -11.43 13.02
C THR A 98 6.18 -10.14 12.23
N LEU A 99 6.50 -9.02 12.87
CA LEU A 99 6.68 -7.73 12.21
C LEU A 99 7.80 -7.74 11.16
N ARG A 100 8.91 -8.43 11.45
CA ARG A 100 10.00 -8.61 10.48
C ARG A 100 9.60 -9.47 9.28
N LYS A 101 8.73 -10.45 9.48
CA LYS A 101 8.23 -11.32 8.39
C LYS A 101 7.20 -10.59 7.51
N SER A 102 6.33 -9.79 8.10
CA SER A 102 5.33 -9.02 7.36
C SER A 102 5.94 -7.89 6.51
N GLY A 103 7.15 -7.42 6.86
CA GLY A 103 7.87 -6.40 6.11
C GLY A 103 8.73 -6.92 4.95
N ARG A 104 8.55 -8.16 4.48
CA ARG A 104 9.31 -8.70 3.33
C ARG A 104 8.60 -8.38 2.01
N TYR A 105 8.70 -7.13 1.57
CA TYR A 105 8.37 -6.73 0.20
C TYR A 105 9.66 -6.51 -0.60
N ALA A 106 9.60 -6.72 -1.90
CA ALA A 106 10.69 -6.43 -2.82
C ALA A 106 10.60 -4.96 -3.24
N GLY A 107 11.73 -4.25 -3.26
CA GLY A 107 11.79 -2.85 -3.66
C GLY A 107 11.35 -1.88 -2.56
N ALA A 108 10.96 -0.69 -2.97
CA ALA A 108 10.47 0.37 -2.10
C ALA A 108 9.09 0.11 -1.52
N LEU A 109 8.77 0.80 -0.45
CA LEU A 109 7.43 0.78 0.13
C LEU A 109 6.50 1.66 -0.72
N ASP A 110 5.64 1.02 -1.49
CA ASP A 110 4.56 1.69 -2.19
C ASP A 110 3.36 1.88 -1.27
N LEU A 111 2.93 3.12 -1.13
CA LEU A 111 1.84 3.53 -0.25
C LEU A 111 0.76 4.25 -1.04
N ASN A 112 -0.49 4.15 -0.58
CA ASN A 112 -1.48 5.11 -1.00
C ASN A 112 -1.14 6.51 -0.47
N TYR A 113 -1.64 7.56 -1.11
CA TYR A 113 -1.30 8.95 -0.78
C TYR A 113 -1.57 9.33 0.68
N ARG A 114 -2.62 8.79 1.28
CA ARG A 114 -2.97 9.07 2.70
C ARG A 114 -1.90 8.54 3.65
N ASP A 115 -1.44 7.31 3.42
CA ASP A 115 -0.42 6.69 4.26
C ASP A 115 0.95 7.29 3.97
N PHE A 116 1.23 7.67 2.73
CA PHE A 116 2.41 8.44 2.35
C PHE A 116 2.48 9.77 3.09
N SER A 117 1.37 10.54 3.16
CA SER A 117 1.32 11.82 3.88
C SER A 117 1.64 11.66 5.37
N ARG A 118 1.14 10.59 6.00
CA ARG A 118 1.45 10.27 7.39
C ARG A 118 2.92 9.91 7.59
N GLN A 119 3.49 9.14 6.67
CA GLN A 119 4.90 8.80 6.70
C GLN A 119 5.78 10.03 6.47
N TYR A 120 5.40 10.91 5.54
CA TYR A 120 6.08 12.19 5.33
C TYR A 120 6.13 13.02 6.61
N GLU A 121 4.99 13.20 7.28
CA GLU A 121 4.91 13.95 8.53
C GLU A 121 5.77 13.32 9.64
N TYR A 122 5.67 12.00 9.79
CA TYR A 122 6.49 11.26 10.76
C TYR A 122 8.00 11.40 10.48
N MET A 123 8.41 11.24 9.24
CA MET A 123 9.81 11.38 8.82
C MET A 123 10.30 12.81 8.99
N HIS A 124 9.49 13.81 8.69
CA HIS A 124 9.82 15.21 8.90
C HIS A 124 10.12 15.49 10.39
N GLN A 125 9.33 14.99 11.32
CA GLN A 125 9.58 15.10 12.75
C GLN A 125 10.87 14.36 13.17
N LEU A 126 11.12 13.18 12.60
CA LEU A 126 12.37 12.45 12.86
C LEU A 126 13.61 13.23 12.38
N ILE A 127 13.54 13.83 11.21
CA ILE A 127 14.62 14.60 10.61
C ILE A 127 14.99 15.78 11.49
N ILE A 128 13.99 16.57 11.92
CA ILE A 128 14.20 17.72 12.81
C ILE A 128 14.92 17.29 14.10
N ARG A 129 14.58 16.11 14.63
CA ARG A 129 15.13 15.63 15.90
C ARG A 129 16.49 14.95 15.77
N SER A 130 16.74 14.25 14.66
CA SER A 130 17.93 13.39 14.49
C SER A 130 19.03 14.01 13.64
N GLY A 131 18.75 15.12 12.95
CA GLY A 131 19.67 15.72 11.98
C GLY A 131 19.90 14.88 10.73
N ASN A 132 19.07 13.87 10.48
CA ASN A 132 19.11 13.08 9.25
C ASN A 132 18.64 13.91 8.05
N HIS A 133 19.08 13.52 6.87
CA HIS A 133 18.67 14.18 5.63
C HIS A 133 17.70 13.29 4.85
N CYS A 134 16.58 13.84 4.43
CA CYS A 134 15.65 13.20 3.50
C CYS A 134 15.27 14.19 2.40
N TYR A 135 14.97 13.66 1.24
CA TYR A 135 14.56 14.46 0.10
C TYR A 135 13.21 13.98 -0.42
N LEU A 136 12.31 14.92 -0.64
CA LEU A 136 11.09 14.68 -1.37
C LEU A 136 11.35 14.92 -2.84
N VAL A 137 11.07 13.92 -3.68
CA VAL A 137 11.22 13.98 -5.12
C VAL A 137 9.83 13.85 -5.74
N MET A 138 9.53 14.70 -6.71
CA MET A 138 8.37 14.59 -7.57
C MET A 138 8.83 14.19 -8.97
N VAL A 139 8.37 13.06 -9.46
CA VAL A 139 8.53 12.63 -10.85
C VAL A 139 7.27 12.99 -11.61
N THR A 140 7.40 13.64 -12.76
CA THR A 140 6.30 14.00 -13.65
C THR A 140 6.51 13.37 -15.02
N LEU A 141 5.47 12.75 -15.57
CA LEU A 141 5.43 12.28 -16.94
C LEU A 141 4.80 13.35 -17.82
N GLU A 142 5.58 13.97 -18.66
CA GLU A 142 5.12 15.00 -19.59
C GLU A 142 4.76 14.36 -20.93
N ALA A 143 3.50 14.52 -21.38
CA ALA A 143 3.07 14.03 -22.67
C ALA A 143 3.73 14.84 -23.79
N THR A 144 4.29 14.19 -24.77
CA THR A 144 4.71 14.84 -26.02
C THR A 144 3.48 15.16 -26.88
N SER A 145 3.53 16.19 -27.67
CA SER A 145 2.41 16.93 -28.28
C SER A 145 1.35 16.14 -29.06
N ASP A 146 1.55 14.85 -29.32
CA ASP A 146 0.62 14.02 -30.08
C ASP A 146 -0.15 12.97 -29.24
N THR A 147 0.01 12.94 -27.92
CA THR A 147 -0.33 11.77 -27.10
C THR A 147 -1.72 11.79 -26.47
N LEU A 148 -2.55 12.77 -26.72
CA LEU A 148 -3.91 12.87 -26.12
C LEU A 148 -4.90 11.79 -26.61
N ALA A 149 -4.47 10.84 -27.44
CA ALA A 149 -5.38 9.95 -28.17
C ALA A 149 -5.61 8.55 -27.57
N HIS A 150 -4.79 8.06 -26.61
CA HIS A 150 -4.88 6.65 -26.18
C HIS A 150 -4.83 6.47 -24.66
N ILE A 151 -6.01 6.31 -24.03
CA ILE A 151 -6.16 6.09 -22.59
C ILE A 151 -5.43 4.79 -22.16
N GLU A 152 -5.51 3.72 -22.94
CA GLU A 152 -4.85 2.43 -22.63
C GLU A 152 -3.31 2.54 -22.62
N GLU A 153 -2.74 3.32 -23.51
CA GLU A 153 -1.29 3.55 -23.58
C GLU A 153 -0.80 4.35 -22.36
N THR A 154 -1.64 5.25 -21.87
CA THR A 154 -1.37 6.04 -20.67
C THR A 154 -1.28 5.15 -19.43
N GLU A 155 -2.20 4.23 -19.24
CA GLU A 155 -2.22 3.32 -18.08
C GLU A 155 -1.03 2.36 -18.06
N GLN A 156 -0.65 1.82 -19.22
CA GLN A 156 0.54 0.98 -19.35
C GLN A 156 1.82 1.75 -19.04
N THR A 157 1.94 2.96 -19.54
CA THR A 157 3.07 3.86 -19.29
C THR A 157 3.21 4.19 -17.81
N LEU A 158 2.10 4.46 -17.13
CA LEU A 158 2.05 4.72 -15.70
C LEU A 158 2.51 3.49 -14.91
N SER A 159 2.02 2.31 -15.27
CA SER A 159 2.44 1.05 -14.64
C SER A 159 3.95 0.80 -14.81
N HIS A 160 4.52 1.09 -15.96
CA HIS A 160 5.96 0.95 -16.20
C HIS A 160 6.79 1.90 -15.34
N MET A 161 6.34 3.16 -15.17
CA MET A 161 7.02 4.11 -14.30
C MET A 161 6.96 3.69 -12.84
N GLU A 162 5.80 3.25 -12.38
CA GLU A 162 5.61 2.75 -11.02
C GLU A 162 6.54 1.57 -10.72
N GLN A 163 6.59 0.58 -11.61
CA GLN A 163 7.51 -0.55 -11.51
C GLN A 163 8.98 -0.12 -11.57
N ALA A 164 9.33 0.84 -12.42
CA ALA A 164 10.69 1.36 -12.51
C ALA A 164 11.12 2.03 -11.21
N ILE A 165 10.24 2.81 -10.58
CA ILE A 165 10.49 3.42 -9.27
C ILE A 165 10.68 2.33 -8.22
N GLN A 166 9.69 1.44 -8.04
CA GLN A 166 9.69 0.40 -7.01
C GLN A 166 10.91 -0.51 -7.08
N ASN A 167 11.34 -0.88 -8.28
CA ASN A 167 12.46 -1.79 -8.49
C ASN A 167 13.85 -1.11 -8.40
N THR A 168 13.90 0.23 -8.41
CA THR A 168 15.17 0.96 -8.47
C THR A 168 15.58 1.57 -7.15
N ILE A 169 14.63 2.08 -6.36
CA ILE A 169 14.90 2.70 -5.08
C ILE A 169 14.99 1.67 -3.95
N ARG A 170 15.54 2.08 -2.81
CA ARG A 170 15.84 1.17 -1.70
C ARG A 170 14.57 0.84 -0.92
N ARG A 171 14.60 -0.26 -0.15
CA ARG A 171 13.51 -0.67 0.74
C ARG A 171 13.17 0.34 1.86
N VAL A 172 14.10 1.24 2.18
CA VAL A 172 13.89 2.31 3.16
C VAL A 172 13.23 3.53 2.55
N ASP A 173 13.25 3.63 1.22
CA ASP A 173 12.61 4.71 0.48
C ASP A 173 11.12 4.40 0.29
N ILE A 174 10.33 5.43 0.16
CA ILE A 174 8.87 5.33 0.10
C ILE A 174 8.39 6.02 -1.17
N CYS A 175 7.43 5.44 -1.85
CA CYS A 175 6.83 6.07 -3.02
C CYS A 175 5.29 5.99 -2.98
N THR A 176 4.66 6.87 -3.77
CA THR A 176 3.22 6.88 -4.00
C THR A 176 2.90 7.51 -5.35
N ARG A 177 1.82 7.06 -5.96
CA ARG A 177 1.21 7.77 -7.07
C ARG A 177 0.44 8.98 -6.52
N TYR A 178 0.84 10.18 -6.93
CA TYR A 178 0.24 11.45 -6.47
C TYR A 178 -0.92 11.90 -7.36
N SER A 179 -0.75 11.77 -8.66
CA SER A 179 -1.79 12.13 -9.65
C SER A 179 -1.74 11.18 -10.85
N SER A 180 -2.53 11.46 -11.87
CA SER A 180 -2.52 10.70 -13.12
C SER A 180 -1.15 10.66 -13.81
N MET A 181 -0.28 11.66 -13.58
CA MET A 181 1.00 11.78 -14.26
C MET A 181 2.17 12.05 -13.30
N GLN A 182 1.95 11.92 -11.99
CA GLN A 182 2.95 12.30 -11.00
C GLN A 182 3.11 11.25 -9.92
N TYR A 183 4.36 11.05 -9.51
CA TYR A 183 4.78 10.20 -8.40
C TYR A 183 5.56 11.02 -7.39
N LEU A 184 5.36 10.73 -6.12
CA LEU A 184 6.17 11.26 -5.03
C LEU A 184 7.06 10.15 -4.48
N ILE A 185 8.30 10.51 -4.16
CA ILE A 185 9.29 9.60 -3.58
C ILE A 185 9.94 10.32 -2.39
N ILE A 186 10.04 9.64 -1.26
CA ILE A 186 10.89 10.07 -0.15
C ILE A 186 12.16 9.24 -0.19
N LEU A 187 13.28 9.88 -0.42
CA LEU A 187 14.61 9.27 -0.35
C LEU A 187 15.19 9.48 1.06
N PHE A 188 15.51 8.40 1.73
CA PHE A 188 16.06 8.42 3.08
C PHE A 188 17.58 8.42 3.04
N GLN A 189 18.19 9.48 3.58
CA GLN A 189 19.65 9.67 3.67
C GLN A 189 20.40 9.40 2.33
N PRO A 190 19.97 9.94 1.20
CA PRO A 190 20.82 9.94 0.02
C PRO A 190 21.92 10.98 0.18
N VAL A 191 23.04 10.77 -0.49
CA VAL A 191 23.96 11.88 -0.77
C VAL A 191 23.29 12.73 -1.85
N GLU A 192 23.11 14.03 -1.62
CA GLU A 192 22.37 14.90 -2.54
C GLU A 192 22.90 14.82 -3.99
N SER A 193 24.22 14.84 -4.16
CA SER A 193 24.87 14.69 -5.48
C SER A 193 24.58 13.36 -6.19
N GLN A 194 24.02 12.36 -5.49
CA GLN A 194 23.61 11.07 -6.05
C GLN A 194 22.14 11.04 -6.50
N ILE A 195 21.35 12.05 -6.14
CA ILE A 195 19.93 12.08 -6.54
C ILE A 195 19.79 12.05 -8.06
N PRO A 196 20.54 12.81 -8.86
CA PRO A 196 20.47 12.70 -10.33
C PRO A 196 20.74 11.29 -10.83
N ASN A 197 21.74 10.60 -10.28
CA ASN A 197 22.08 9.24 -10.68
C ASN A 197 20.96 8.22 -10.30
N ILE A 198 20.29 8.44 -9.17
CA ILE A 198 19.13 7.62 -8.78
C ILE A 198 18.00 7.82 -9.80
N MET A 199 17.72 9.07 -10.16
CA MET A 199 16.66 9.40 -11.13
C MET A 199 16.97 8.87 -12.53
N GLU A 200 18.21 9.00 -12.97
CA GLU A 200 18.66 8.42 -14.25
C GLU A 200 18.45 6.91 -14.30
N ARG A 201 18.77 6.19 -13.23
CA ARG A 201 18.54 4.74 -13.16
C ARG A 201 17.05 4.39 -13.22
N ILE A 202 16.16 5.16 -12.57
CA ILE A 202 14.71 5.00 -12.68
C ILE A 202 14.26 5.20 -14.12
N PHE A 203 14.72 6.27 -14.77
CA PHE A 203 14.34 6.59 -16.14
C PHE A 203 14.88 5.57 -17.14
N MET A 204 16.10 5.09 -16.95
CA MET A 204 16.64 3.99 -17.77
C MET A 204 15.80 2.71 -17.63
N GLN A 205 15.36 2.39 -16.41
CA GLN A 205 14.51 1.22 -16.19
C GLN A 205 13.12 1.40 -16.80
N TYR A 206 12.56 2.59 -16.71
CA TYR A 206 11.32 2.97 -17.39
C TYR A 206 11.42 2.80 -18.90
N TYR A 207 12.45 3.38 -19.54
CA TYR A 207 12.64 3.28 -20.99
C TYR A 207 12.90 1.86 -21.50
N LYS A 208 13.42 0.96 -20.67
CA LYS A 208 13.55 -0.47 -21.05
C LYS A 208 12.20 -1.16 -21.17
N GLN A 209 11.20 -0.70 -20.46
CA GLN A 209 9.85 -1.29 -20.44
C GLN A 209 8.88 -0.54 -21.36
N ALA A 210 9.05 0.77 -21.47
CA ALA A 210 8.20 1.61 -22.30
C ALA A 210 8.45 1.33 -23.79
N LYS A 211 7.41 0.91 -24.49
CA LYS A 211 7.46 0.64 -25.93
C LYS A 211 7.37 1.92 -26.77
N SER A 212 6.92 3.02 -26.18
CA SER A 212 6.76 4.32 -26.84
C SER A 212 7.46 5.41 -26.02
N THR A 213 7.92 6.44 -26.71
CA THR A 213 8.56 7.62 -26.09
C THR A 213 7.58 8.79 -25.96
N ASN A 214 6.29 8.51 -25.95
CA ASN A 214 5.23 9.53 -25.92
C ASN A 214 5.16 10.28 -24.60
N PHE A 215 5.83 9.78 -23.56
CA PHE A 215 5.92 10.42 -22.25
C PHE A 215 7.36 10.59 -21.82
N LEU A 216 7.73 11.81 -21.51
CA LEU A 216 9.07 12.17 -21.05
C LEU A 216 9.04 12.34 -19.53
N PRO A 217 9.80 11.55 -18.77
CA PRO A 217 9.90 11.74 -17.34
C PRO A 217 10.80 12.91 -17.00
N THR A 218 10.30 13.79 -16.14
CA THR A 218 11.06 14.87 -15.53
C THR A 218 10.99 14.74 -14.00
N TYR A 219 11.85 15.41 -13.26
CA TYR A 219 11.80 15.40 -11.81
C TYR A 219 12.22 16.73 -11.21
N LYS A 220 11.69 16.97 -10.00
CA LYS A 220 12.13 18.04 -9.10
C LYS A 220 12.31 17.43 -7.72
N TYR A 221 13.22 17.97 -6.92
CA TYR A 221 13.40 17.53 -5.54
C TYR A 221 13.64 18.71 -4.61
N LEU A 222 13.36 18.51 -3.34
CA LEU A 222 13.64 19.44 -2.27
C LEU A 222 14.10 18.69 -1.02
N SER A 223 14.95 19.34 -0.23
CA SER A 223 15.33 18.84 1.09
C SER A 223 14.14 18.95 2.05
N MET A 224 13.86 17.89 2.79
CA MET A 224 12.81 17.92 3.83
C MET A 224 13.25 18.66 5.10
N THR A 225 14.53 19.06 5.19
CA THR A 225 15.06 19.85 6.31
C THR A 225 14.92 21.37 6.10
N GLU A 226 14.72 21.81 4.86
CA GLU A 226 14.53 23.23 4.55
C GLU A 226 13.08 23.63 4.84
N ASN A 227 12.90 24.40 5.92
CA ASN A 227 11.67 25.17 6.13
C ASN A 227 11.60 26.26 5.06
N ASN A 228 11.03 25.96 3.91
CA ASN A 228 10.60 26.98 2.94
C ASN A 228 9.37 27.73 3.50
N MET A 229 9.58 28.46 4.61
CA MET A 229 8.66 29.48 5.10
C MET A 229 9.10 30.88 4.69
N ASP A 230 9.72 31.05 3.52
CA ASP A 230 10.03 32.40 3.00
C ASP A 230 9.77 32.44 1.48
N THR A 231 8.49 32.53 1.11
CA THR A 231 8.08 33.18 -0.15
C THR A 231 6.63 33.67 -0.04
N ASN A 232 6.45 34.72 0.80
CA ASN A 232 5.38 35.69 0.63
C ASN A 232 5.95 37.06 1.05
N GLN A 233 6.55 37.73 0.09
CA GLN A 233 6.56 39.20 -0.02
C GLN A 233 6.24 39.56 -1.45
#